data_290c671db4ef1659ce99b8d8e47c18c0
#
_entry.id   290c671db4ef1659ce99b8d8e47c18c0
#
_cell.length_a   1.000
_cell.length_b   1.000
_cell.length_c   1.000
_cell.angle_alpha   90.00
_cell.angle_beta   90.00
_cell.angle_gamma   90.00
#
_symmetry.space_group_name_H-M   'P 1'
#
loop_
_entity.id
_entity.type
_entity.pdbx_description
1 polymer ?
#
loop_
_entity_poly.entity_id
_entity_poly.type
_entity_poly.pdbx_seq_one_letter_code
_entity_poly.pdbx_strand_id
1 'polypeptide(L)'
;LSINQSLKAQRQFASDVSGGRSSQSIYTAFEQVLAQLDLKGDLLDFGAGTGNLTKRLQTLNRFSSITGIDIMQCPVDIDNSIRWITWDLNDKIHLPNQSFDVIVSAEVIEHLENPRAVAREWFQLLRPGGTLIFSTPNNESWRSLIALLLRGHFVAFSDTCYPAHITALLRKDIQRILSEANFSPPKFVFTNVGGIPNFPKLQWQTFSGGLLKGIRYSDNLLVIAHKPMS
;
A
#
# COMPACT_ATOMS: atom_id res chain seq x y z
N LEU A 1 27.09 -18.80 2.62
CA LEU A 1 25.66 -18.48 2.74
C LEU A 1 24.95 -19.05 1.51
N SER A 2 23.87 -19.85 1.68
CA SER A 2 23.07 -20.33 0.54
C SER A 2 22.40 -19.14 -0.15
N ILE A 3 22.07 -19.28 -1.45
CA ILE A 3 21.40 -18.23 -2.24
C ILE A 3 20.13 -17.72 -1.52
N ASN A 4 19.35 -18.62 -0.94
CA ASN A 4 18.13 -18.26 -0.19
C ASN A 4 18.40 -17.45 1.09
N GLN A 5 19.50 -17.72 1.81
CA GLN A 5 19.88 -16.91 2.98
C GLN A 5 20.30 -15.50 2.56
N SER A 6 21.00 -15.36 1.43
CA SER A 6 21.38 -14.07 0.86
C SER A 6 20.14 -13.24 0.45
N LEU A 7 19.17 -13.86 -0.23
CA LEU A 7 17.95 -13.20 -0.69
C LEU A 7 17.09 -12.73 0.50
N LYS A 8 16.88 -13.56 1.50
CA LYS A 8 16.13 -13.19 2.71
C LYS A 8 16.78 -12.03 3.47
N ALA A 9 18.12 -12.03 3.56
CA ALA A 9 18.85 -10.92 4.17
C ALA A 9 18.72 -9.61 3.37
N GLN A 10 18.70 -9.68 2.04
CA GLN A 10 18.46 -8.50 1.17
C GLN A 10 17.05 -7.93 1.36
N ARG A 11 16.02 -8.79 1.43
CA ARG A 11 14.63 -8.35 1.65
C ARG A 11 14.44 -7.74 3.05
N GLN A 12 15.08 -8.32 4.07
CA GLN A 12 15.09 -7.74 5.41
C GLN A 12 15.76 -6.35 5.40
N PHE A 13 16.91 -6.22 4.76
CA PHE A 13 17.59 -4.94 4.63
C PHE A 13 16.73 -3.90 3.89
N ALA A 14 16.05 -4.28 2.82
CA ALA A 14 15.13 -3.38 2.11
C ALA A 14 13.97 -2.92 3.00
N SER A 15 13.42 -3.81 3.82
CA SER A 15 12.40 -3.48 4.82
C SER A 15 12.93 -2.50 5.87
N ASP A 16 14.13 -2.72 6.38
CA ASP A 16 14.76 -1.83 7.36
C ASP A 16 15.00 -0.41 6.78
N VAL A 17 15.41 -0.33 5.51
CA VAL A 17 15.57 0.95 4.78
C VAL A 17 14.23 1.66 4.59
N SER A 18 13.13 0.94 4.35
CA SER A 18 11.79 1.52 4.22
C SER A 18 11.29 2.15 5.53
N GLY A 19 11.76 1.64 6.67
CA GLY A 19 11.34 2.05 8.01
C GLY A 19 9.91 1.68 8.38
N GLY A 20 9.17 0.96 7.52
CA GLY A 20 7.83 0.44 7.77
C GLY A 20 6.77 1.50 8.10
N ARG A 21 6.87 2.71 7.51
CA ARG A 21 5.98 3.84 7.81
C ARG A 21 5.53 4.54 6.54
N SER A 22 4.27 4.94 6.50
CA SER A 22 3.71 5.78 5.46
C SER A 22 3.46 7.21 5.97
N SER A 23 3.10 8.13 5.06
CA SER A 23 2.79 9.51 5.43
C SER A 23 1.42 9.63 6.10
N GLN A 24 1.25 10.69 6.90
CA GLN A 24 -0.03 11.00 7.56
C GLN A 24 -1.18 11.14 6.56
N SER A 25 -0.92 11.74 5.39
CA SER A 25 -1.93 11.92 4.34
C SER A 25 -2.45 10.61 3.78
N ILE A 26 -1.60 9.57 3.71
CA ILE A 26 -1.98 8.23 3.29
C ILE A 26 -2.90 7.60 4.34
N TYR A 27 -2.50 7.60 5.61
CA TYR A 27 -3.34 7.06 6.69
C TYR A 27 -4.71 7.73 6.76
N THR A 28 -4.75 9.07 6.66
CA THR A 28 -6.01 9.82 6.63
C THR A 28 -6.87 9.44 5.41
N ALA A 29 -6.26 9.22 4.24
CA ALA A 29 -6.99 8.77 3.07
C ALA A 29 -7.58 7.36 3.23
N PHE A 30 -6.87 6.44 3.89
CA PHE A 30 -7.42 5.12 4.25
C PHE A 30 -8.63 5.26 5.19
N GLU A 31 -8.51 6.02 6.26
CA GLU A 31 -9.61 6.27 7.20
C GLU A 31 -10.85 6.84 6.51
N GLN A 32 -10.67 7.81 5.61
CA GLN A 32 -11.76 8.42 4.84
C GLN A 32 -12.43 7.41 3.90
N VAL A 33 -11.67 6.63 3.15
CA VAL A 33 -12.20 5.61 2.23
C VAL A 33 -12.96 4.54 3.01
N LEU A 34 -12.39 4.03 4.11
CA LEU A 34 -13.03 3.02 4.96
C LEU A 34 -14.34 3.54 5.57
N ALA A 35 -14.36 4.82 5.99
CA ALA A 35 -15.57 5.45 6.51
C ALA A 35 -16.65 5.61 5.44
N GLN A 36 -16.28 6.04 4.22
CA GLN A 36 -17.21 6.23 3.10
C GLN A 36 -17.83 4.93 2.61
N LEU A 37 -17.09 3.82 2.65
CA LEU A 37 -17.55 2.51 2.20
C LEU A 37 -18.26 1.70 3.29
N ASP A 38 -18.31 2.19 4.53
CA ASP A 38 -18.87 1.52 5.73
C ASP A 38 -18.39 0.06 5.88
N LEU A 39 -17.10 -0.18 5.61
CA LEU A 39 -16.52 -1.52 5.65
C LEU A 39 -16.40 -2.05 7.08
N LYS A 40 -16.70 -3.34 7.25
CA LYS A 40 -16.73 -4.08 8.52
C LYS A 40 -16.21 -5.50 8.32
N GLY A 41 -16.20 -6.30 9.39
CA GLY A 41 -15.83 -7.72 9.36
C GLY A 41 -14.36 -7.95 9.71
N ASP A 42 -13.77 -8.99 9.14
CA ASP A 42 -12.39 -9.38 9.40
C ASP A 42 -11.43 -8.63 8.46
N LEU A 43 -10.46 -7.93 9.03
CA LEU A 43 -9.51 -7.10 8.29
C LEU A 43 -8.10 -7.65 8.33
N LEU A 44 -7.42 -7.64 7.18
CA LEU A 44 -5.99 -7.86 7.06
C LEU A 44 -5.28 -6.55 6.72
N ASP A 45 -4.30 -6.15 7.52
CA ASP A 45 -3.31 -5.11 7.20
C ASP A 45 -2.07 -5.80 6.62
N PHE A 46 -1.98 -5.77 5.29
CA PHE A 46 -0.95 -6.45 4.51
C PHE A 46 0.24 -5.54 4.30
N GLY A 47 1.36 -5.83 4.96
CA GLY A 47 2.51 -4.95 5.08
C GLY A 47 2.31 -3.91 6.19
N ALA A 48 1.99 -4.39 7.39
CA ALA A 48 1.62 -3.55 8.53
C ALA A 48 2.78 -2.70 9.09
N GLY A 49 4.04 -3.02 8.73
CA GLY A 49 5.23 -2.28 9.10
C GLY A 49 5.36 -2.09 10.60
N THR A 50 5.39 -0.83 11.05
CA THR A 50 5.44 -0.47 12.47
C THR A 50 4.04 -0.43 13.14
N GLY A 51 3.00 -0.94 12.48
CA GLY A 51 1.64 -1.03 13.02
C GLY A 51 0.89 0.31 13.08
N ASN A 52 1.38 1.36 12.45
CA ASN A 52 0.75 2.68 12.54
C ASN A 52 -0.66 2.71 11.92
N LEU A 53 -0.86 2.07 10.74
CA LEU A 53 -2.19 1.93 10.16
C LEU A 53 -3.04 0.99 11.00
N THR A 54 -2.51 -0.16 11.40
CA THR A 54 -3.18 -1.17 12.23
C THR A 54 -3.82 -0.55 13.49
N LYS A 55 -3.05 0.26 14.23
CA LYS A 55 -3.54 0.98 15.43
C LYS A 55 -4.70 1.94 15.13
N ARG A 56 -4.60 2.68 14.02
CA ARG A 56 -5.68 3.57 13.59
C ARG A 56 -6.94 2.82 13.21
N LEU A 57 -6.79 1.69 12.51
CA LEU A 57 -7.90 0.83 12.14
C LEU A 57 -8.61 0.25 13.37
N GLN A 58 -7.85 -0.10 14.41
CA GLN A 58 -8.40 -0.55 15.68
C GLN A 58 -9.26 0.53 16.34
N THR A 59 -8.82 1.79 16.34
CA THR A 59 -9.59 2.89 16.97
C THR A 59 -10.92 3.16 16.29
N LEU A 60 -11.13 2.70 15.05
CA LEU A 60 -12.41 2.83 14.36
C LEU A 60 -13.52 1.96 14.97
N ASN A 61 -13.18 0.93 15.74
CA ASN A 61 -14.12 0.02 16.45
C ASN A 61 -15.20 -0.58 15.53
N ARG A 62 -14.86 -0.91 14.28
CA ARG A 62 -15.82 -1.44 13.30
C ARG A 62 -15.46 -2.81 12.73
N PHE A 63 -14.25 -3.27 12.97
CA PHE A 63 -13.77 -4.57 12.50
C PHE A 63 -13.93 -5.63 13.59
N SER A 64 -14.40 -6.82 13.19
CA SER A 64 -14.59 -7.96 14.10
C SER A 64 -13.25 -8.53 14.55
N SER A 65 -12.29 -8.55 13.66
CA SER A 65 -10.90 -8.89 13.94
C SER A 65 -9.94 -8.08 13.05
N ILE A 66 -8.73 -7.86 13.55
CA ILE A 66 -7.65 -7.24 12.78
C ILE A 66 -6.44 -8.16 12.83
N THR A 67 -5.91 -8.49 11.66
CA THR A 67 -4.64 -9.21 11.51
C THR A 67 -3.64 -8.31 10.81
N GLY A 68 -2.47 -8.10 11.41
CA GLY A 68 -1.32 -7.48 10.75
C GLY A 68 -0.35 -8.55 10.25
N ILE A 69 0.17 -8.40 9.04
CA ILE A 69 1.23 -9.26 8.49
C ILE A 69 2.35 -8.41 7.91
N ASP A 70 3.59 -8.70 8.30
CA ASP A 70 4.79 -8.00 7.81
C ASP A 70 6.03 -8.87 8.01
N ILE A 71 7.12 -8.57 7.30
CA ILE A 71 8.43 -9.17 7.57
C ILE A 71 9.00 -8.66 8.89
N MET A 72 8.59 -7.48 9.34
CA MET A 72 8.98 -6.88 10.62
C MET A 72 8.32 -7.61 11.80
N GLN A 73 9.01 -7.63 12.92
CA GLN A 73 8.48 -8.18 14.17
C GLN A 73 7.30 -7.36 14.68
N CYS A 74 6.42 -8.01 15.44
CA CYS A 74 5.30 -7.34 16.09
C CYS A 74 5.81 -6.17 16.95
N PRO A 75 5.32 -4.94 16.71
CA PRO A 75 5.69 -3.81 17.55
C PRO A 75 5.20 -4.00 19.00
N VAL A 76 6.01 -3.57 19.96
CA VAL A 76 5.71 -3.75 21.40
C VAL A 76 4.45 -3.03 21.88
N ASP A 77 4.00 -2.04 21.15
CA ASP A 77 2.84 -1.20 21.46
C ASP A 77 1.58 -1.56 20.62
N ILE A 78 1.58 -2.73 19.99
CA ILE A 78 0.38 -3.31 19.36
C ILE A 78 -0.47 -3.98 20.44
N ASP A 79 -1.78 -3.71 20.38
CA ASP A 79 -2.76 -4.31 21.29
C ASP A 79 -2.84 -5.83 21.12
N ASN A 80 -2.96 -6.56 22.23
CA ASN A 80 -3.02 -8.03 22.25
C ASN A 80 -4.24 -8.63 21.53
N SER A 81 -5.28 -7.86 21.24
CA SER A 81 -6.42 -8.28 20.44
C SER A 81 -6.10 -8.37 18.95
N ILE A 82 -5.01 -7.77 18.50
CA ILE A 82 -4.56 -7.78 17.10
C ILE A 82 -3.68 -9.02 16.90
N ARG A 83 -4.07 -9.87 15.95
CA ARG A 83 -3.23 -10.98 15.51
C ARG A 83 -2.08 -10.44 14.66
N TRP A 84 -0.83 -10.72 15.04
CA TRP A 84 0.34 -10.36 14.25
C TRP A 84 1.02 -11.60 13.67
N ILE A 85 1.41 -11.51 12.39
CA ILE A 85 2.10 -12.59 11.66
C ILE A 85 3.39 -12.00 11.08
N THR A 86 4.53 -12.53 11.51
CA THR A 86 5.82 -12.16 10.91
C THR A 86 6.09 -13.06 9.72
N TRP A 87 6.05 -12.50 8.50
CA TRP A 87 6.18 -13.24 7.25
C TRP A 87 6.74 -12.35 6.12
N ASP A 88 7.58 -12.93 5.26
CA ASP A 88 8.06 -12.26 4.04
C ASP A 88 6.96 -12.27 2.97
N LEU A 89 6.47 -11.09 2.61
CA LEU A 89 5.36 -10.93 1.67
C LEU A 89 5.72 -11.23 0.21
N ASN A 90 6.99 -11.46 -0.10
CA ASN A 90 7.44 -12.01 -1.38
C ASN A 90 7.26 -13.54 -1.46
N ASP A 91 7.07 -14.19 -0.34
CA ASP A 91 6.82 -15.63 -0.25
C ASP A 91 5.32 -15.91 -0.14
N LYS A 92 4.89 -17.09 -0.60
CA LYS A 92 3.48 -17.50 -0.52
C LYS A 92 3.00 -17.51 0.94
N ILE A 93 1.89 -16.86 1.20
CA ILE A 93 1.29 -16.79 2.54
C ILE A 93 0.46 -18.05 2.83
N HIS A 94 0.66 -18.62 4.01
CA HIS A 94 -0.05 -19.83 4.46
C HIS A 94 -1.23 -19.46 5.38
N LEU A 95 -2.12 -18.59 4.88
CA LEU A 95 -3.40 -18.30 5.51
C LEU A 95 -4.54 -18.99 4.77
N PRO A 96 -5.66 -19.34 5.45
CA PRO A 96 -6.81 -19.91 4.77
C PRO A 96 -7.37 -18.94 3.74
N ASN A 97 -7.78 -19.46 2.58
CA ASN A 97 -8.48 -18.67 1.56
C ASN A 97 -9.81 -18.12 2.12
N GLN A 98 -10.26 -16.99 1.58
CA GLN A 98 -11.55 -16.37 1.93
C GLN A 98 -11.70 -16.12 3.45
N SER A 99 -10.63 -15.59 4.06
CA SER A 99 -10.59 -15.32 5.51
C SER A 99 -10.95 -13.89 5.86
N PHE A 100 -10.84 -12.95 4.90
CA PHE A 100 -10.99 -11.53 5.18
C PHE A 100 -12.09 -10.87 4.35
N ASP A 101 -12.81 -9.95 4.96
CA ASP A 101 -13.79 -9.09 4.30
C ASP A 101 -13.09 -7.86 3.70
N VAL A 102 -12.01 -7.41 4.34
CA VAL A 102 -11.25 -6.23 3.93
C VAL A 102 -9.75 -6.53 3.99
N ILE A 103 -9.04 -6.18 2.92
CA ILE A 103 -7.58 -6.10 2.93
C ILE A 103 -7.18 -4.65 2.71
N VAL A 104 -6.32 -4.12 3.59
CA VAL A 104 -5.64 -2.85 3.41
C VAL A 104 -4.14 -3.10 3.23
N SER A 105 -3.46 -2.24 2.43
CA SER A 105 -2.01 -2.34 2.22
C SER A 105 -1.45 -0.95 1.89
N ALA A 106 -0.67 -0.37 2.79
CA ALA A 106 -0.20 1.01 2.66
C ALA A 106 1.26 1.09 2.22
N GLU A 107 1.52 1.47 0.97
CA GLU A 107 2.87 1.62 0.41
C GLU A 107 3.69 0.33 0.54
N VAL A 108 3.19 -0.77 -0.03
CA VAL A 108 3.82 -2.09 0.05
C VAL A 108 4.13 -2.69 -1.31
N ILE A 109 3.20 -2.58 -2.26
CA ILE A 109 3.30 -3.26 -3.57
C ILE A 109 4.56 -2.86 -4.36
N GLU A 110 5.04 -1.63 -4.18
CA GLU A 110 6.26 -1.10 -4.79
C GLU A 110 7.55 -1.72 -4.23
N HIS A 111 7.47 -2.34 -3.04
CA HIS A 111 8.58 -3.05 -2.41
C HIS A 111 8.66 -4.53 -2.82
N LEU A 112 7.61 -5.06 -3.45
CA LEU A 112 7.49 -6.48 -3.74
C LEU A 112 7.97 -6.83 -5.16
N GLU A 113 8.63 -7.98 -5.27
CA GLU A 113 9.26 -8.46 -6.50
C GLU A 113 8.24 -8.85 -7.58
N ASN A 114 7.06 -9.35 -7.16
CA ASN A 114 6.04 -9.83 -8.08
C ASN A 114 4.63 -9.32 -7.74
N PRO A 115 4.26 -8.12 -8.18
CA PRO A 115 2.94 -7.54 -7.90
C PRO A 115 1.76 -8.36 -8.45
N ARG A 116 1.98 -9.16 -9.52
CA ARG A 116 0.93 -10.09 -10.02
C ARG A 116 0.68 -11.25 -9.07
N ALA A 117 1.72 -11.79 -8.45
CA ALA A 117 1.57 -12.83 -7.44
C ALA A 117 0.83 -12.28 -6.20
N VAL A 118 1.20 -11.08 -5.78
CA VAL A 118 0.56 -10.38 -4.66
C VAL A 118 -0.94 -10.14 -4.91
N ALA A 119 -1.32 -9.65 -6.09
CA ALA A 119 -2.72 -9.43 -6.43
C ALA A 119 -3.54 -10.74 -6.42
N ARG A 120 -2.95 -11.86 -6.90
CA ARG A 120 -3.60 -13.18 -6.80
C ARG A 120 -3.74 -13.65 -5.36
N GLU A 121 -2.74 -13.38 -4.51
CA GLU A 121 -2.79 -13.69 -3.08
C GLU A 121 -3.90 -12.89 -2.38
N TRP A 122 -3.97 -11.59 -2.59
CA TRP A 122 -5.08 -10.75 -2.08
C TRP A 122 -6.44 -11.28 -2.50
N PHE A 123 -6.59 -11.68 -3.78
CA PHE A 123 -7.83 -12.24 -4.28
C PHE A 123 -8.21 -13.55 -3.59
N GLN A 124 -7.24 -14.43 -3.33
CA GLN A 124 -7.48 -15.68 -2.62
C GLN A 124 -7.88 -15.47 -1.16
N LEU A 125 -7.22 -14.54 -0.47
CA LEU A 125 -7.47 -14.23 0.93
C LEU A 125 -8.80 -13.54 1.18
N LEU A 126 -9.30 -12.75 0.23
CA LEU A 126 -10.60 -12.08 0.34
C LEU A 126 -11.76 -13.08 0.19
N ARG A 127 -12.81 -12.86 0.98
CA ARG A 127 -14.12 -13.48 0.77
C ARG A 127 -14.77 -12.95 -0.51
N PRO A 128 -15.70 -13.69 -1.15
CA PRO A 128 -16.56 -13.13 -2.20
C PRO A 128 -17.24 -11.85 -1.69
N GLY A 129 -17.27 -10.79 -2.48
CA GLY A 129 -17.75 -9.46 -2.09
C GLY A 129 -16.76 -8.63 -1.27
N GLY A 130 -15.62 -9.20 -0.87
CA GLY A 130 -14.59 -8.51 -0.09
C GLY A 130 -13.93 -7.35 -0.83
N THR A 131 -13.35 -6.43 -0.09
CA THR A 131 -12.76 -5.19 -0.60
C THR A 131 -11.25 -5.14 -0.36
N LEU A 132 -10.52 -4.84 -1.41
CA LEU A 132 -9.09 -4.50 -1.38
C LEU A 132 -8.94 -2.98 -1.45
N ILE A 133 -8.12 -2.42 -0.53
CA ILE A 133 -7.69 -1.02 -0.58
C ILE A 133 -6.17 -1.01 -0.40
N PHE A 134 -5.43 -0.48 -1.36
CA PHE A 134 -4.00 -0.29 -1.18
C PHE A 134 -3.54 1.06 -1.68
N SER A 135 -2.42 1.56 -1.16
CA SER A 135 -1.76 2.74 -1.68
C SER A 135 -0.42 2.41 -2.33
N THR A 136 0.03 3.31 -3.18
CA THR A 136 1.35 3.27 -3.82
C THR A 136 1.73 4.68 -4.30
N PRO A 137 3.02 4.98 -4.54
CA PRO A 137 3.43 6.24 -5.11
C PRO A 137 2.74 6.55 -6.44
N ASN A 138 2.31 7.78 -6.61
CA ASN A 138 1.70 8.24 -7.85
C ASN A 138 2.77 8.67 -8.87
N ASN A 139 3.20 7.73 -9.68
CA ASN A 139 4.20 7.96 -10.73
C ASN A 139 3.70 8.83 -11.89
N GLU A 140 2.39 9.15 -11.93
CA GLU A 140 1.78 10.02 -12.93
C GLU A 140 1.55 11.46 -12.41
N SER A 141 2.06 11.84 -11.24
CA SER A 141 2.06 13.22 -10.74
C SER A 141 3.02 14.12 -11.55
N TRP A 142 2.76 15.42 -11.62
CA TRP A 142 3.69 16.36 -12.27
C TRP A 142 5.10 16.26 -11.68
N ARG A 143 5.21 16.12 -10.37
CA ARG A 143 6.50 15.98 -9.69
C ARG A 143 7.26 14.76 -10.19
N SER A 144 6.58 13.63 -10.33
CA SER A 144 7.20 12.37 -10.75
C SER A 144 7.52 12.34 -12.25
N LEU A 145 6.62 12.88 -13.09
CA LEU A 145 6.84 12.96 -14.54
C LEU A 145 7.99 13.91 -14.89
N ILE A 146 8.11 15.05 -14.22
CA ILE A 146 9.22 15.99 -14.44
C ILE A 146 10.54 15.36 -13.95
N ALA A 147 10.54 14.64 -12.85
CA ALA A 147 11.73 13.91 -12.39
C ALA A 147 12.15 12.84 -13.40
N LEU A 148 11.21 12.06 -13.94
CA LEU A 148 11.49 11.08 -14.98
C LEU A 148 12.10 11.73 -16.23
N LEU A 149 11.53 12.85 -16.69
CA LEU A 149 12.03 13.56 -17.87
C LEU A 149 13.44 14.14 -17.67
N LEU A 150 13.73 14.69 -16.50
CA LEU A 150 14.96 15.40 -16.22
C LEU A 150 16.07 14.53 -15.61
N ARG A 151 15.70 13.47 -14.88
CA ARG A 151 16.60 12.64 -14.07
C ARG A 151 16.61 11.17 -14.46
N GLY A 152 15.69 10.73 -15.32
CA GLY A 152 15.57 9.35 -15.77
C GLY A 152 14.89 8.38 -14.79
N HIS A 153 14.33 8.87 -13.69
CA HIS A 153 13.61 8.04 -12.71
C HIS A 153 12.42 8.79 -12.11
N PHE A 154 11.40 8.06 -11.64
CA PHE A 154 10.33 8.62 -10.83
C PHE A 154 10.85 9.04 -9.44
N VAL A 155 10.21 10.02 -8.82
CA VAL A 155 10.66 10.57 -7.51
C VAL A 155 10.80 9.49 -6.44
N ALA A 156 9.82 8.58 -6.34
CA ALA A 156 9.83 7.50 -5.36
C ALA A 156 10.80 6.35 -5.72
N PHE A 157 11.46 6.39 -6.88
CA PHE A 157 12.37 5.35 -7.39
C PHE A 157 13.77 5.89 -7.68
N SER A 158 14.20 6.88 -6.90
CA SER A 158 15.57 7.39 -6.92
C SER A 158 16.51 6.45 -6.17
N ASP A 159 17.82 6.63 -6.36
CA ASP A 159 18.84 5.84 -5.67
C ASP A 159 18.71 5.91 -4.14
N THR A 160 18.17 7.01 -3.59
CA THR A 160 17.93 7.17 -2.15
C THR A 160 16.77 6.31 -1.64
N CYS A 161 15.90 5.82 -2.52
CA CYS A 161 14.79 4.92 -2.18
C CYS A 161 15.16 3.44 -2.40
N TYR A 162 16.27 3.16 -3.06
CA TYR A 162 16.78 1.80 -3.27
C TYR A 162 17.50 1.29 -2.00
N PRO A 163 17.37 0.03 -1.59
CA PRO A 163 16.66 -1.07 -2.27
C PRO A 163 15.19 -1.24 -1.86
N ALA A 164 14.60 -0.32 -1.16
CA ALA A 164 13.22 -0.45 -0.70
C ALA A 164 12.23 -0.43 -1.90
N HIS A 165 12.27 0.59 -2.75
CA HIS A 165 11.36 0.72 -3.89
C HIS A 165 11.98 0.09 -5.14
N ILE A 166 11.40 -1.01 -5.60
CA ILE A 166 11.89 -1.79 -6.74
C ILE A 166 10.88 -1.90 -7.89
N THR A 167 9.59 -1.71 -7.64
CA THR A 167 8.54 -1.93 -8.63
C THR A 167 7.71 -0.67 -8.86
N ALA A 168 8.05 0.11 -9.90
CA ALA A 168 7.28 1.27 -10.31
C ALA A 168 6.03 0.85 -11.09
N LEU A 169 4.84 1.25 -10.62
CA LEU A 169 3.56 0.94 -11.25
C LEU A 169 2.87 2.23 -11.72
N LEU A 170 2.27 2.16 -12.91
CA LEU A 170 1.31 3.14 -13.39
C LEU A 170 -0.12 2.62 -13.15
N ARG A 171 -1.11 3.50 -13.12
CA ARG A 171 -2.51 3.08 -12.97
C ARG A 171 -2.93 2.04 -14.01
N LYS A 172 -2.39 2.11 -15.23
CA LYS A 172 -2.68 1.13 -16.27
C LYS A 172 -2.13 -0.26 -15.95
N ASP A 173 -0.96 -0.32 -15.32
CA ASP A 173 -0.38 -1.59 -14.88
C ASP A 173 -1.19 -2.18 -13.72
N ILE A 174 -1.59 -1.34 -12.77
CA ILE A 174 -2.47 -1.73 -11.66
C ILE A 174 -3.80 -2.28 -12.19
N GLN A 175 -4.44 -1.61 -13.15
CA GLN A 175 -5.67 -2.09 -13.78
C GLN A 175 -5.51 -3.49 -14.40
N ARG A 176 -4.40 -3.72 -15.12
CA ARG A 176 -4.11 -5.01 -15.76
C ARG A 176 -3.86 -6.10 -14.72
N ILE A 177 -3.01 -5.82 -13.73
CA ILE A 177 -2.66 -6.76 -12.64
C ILE A 177 -3.91 -7.20 -11.88
N LEU A 178 -4.78 -6.26 -11.51
CA LEU A 178 -6.02 -6.58 -10.80
C LEU A 178 -7.03 -7.32 -11.68
N SER A 179 -7.15 -6.95 -12.97
CA SER A 179 -8.00 -7.67 -13.91
C SER A 179 -7.53 -9.12 -14.13
N GLU A 180 -6.22 -9.34 -14.27
CA GLU A 180 -5.61 -10.68 -14.37
C GLU A 180 -5.87 -11.53 -13.10
N ALA A 181 -6.01 -10.89 -11.94
CA ALA A 181 -6.36 -11.53 -10.68
C ALA A 181 -7.88 -11.64 -10.44
N ASN A 182 -8.74 -11.30 -11.42
CA ASN A 182 -10.20 -11.37 -11.40
C ASN A 182 -10.90 -10.37 -10.44
N PHE A 183 -10.22 -9.29 -10.05
CA PHE A 183 -10.88 -8.18 -9.36
C PHE A 183 -11.79 -7.39 -10.31
N SER A 184 -12.80 -6.71 -9.73
CA SER A 184 -13.56 -5.69 -10.42
C SER A 184 -12.65 -4.55 -10.91
N PRO A 185 -13.07 -3.75 -11.92
CA PRO A 185 -12.30 -2.57 -12.34
C PRO A 185 -12.01 -1.65 -11.14
N PRO A 186 -10.73 -1.30 -10.90
CA PRO A 186 -10.37 -0.53 -9.74
C PRO A 186 -10.78 0.95 -9.84
N LYS A 187 -11.15 1.52 -8.70
CA LYS A 187 -11.33 2.96 -8.51
C LYS A 187 -10.04 3.55 -7.91
N PHE A 188 -9.63 4.71 -8.43
CA PHE A 188 -8.46 5.43 -7.94
C PHE A 188 -8.89 6.65 -7.13
N VAL A 189 -8.31 6.81 -5.94
CA VAL A 189 -8.50 7.96 -5.05
C VAL A 189 -7.14 8.59 -4.82
N PHE A 190 -7.05 9.91 -4.87
CA PHE A 190 -5.79 10.64 -4.72
C PHE A 190 -5.72 11.28 -3.34
N THR A 191 -4.54 11.27 -2.72
CA THR A 191 -4.35 11.88 -1.39
C THR A 191 -4.56 13.39 -1.38
N ASN A 192 -4.55 14.04 -2.56
CA ASN A 192 -4.61 15.48 -2.71
C ASN A 192 -3.55 16.22 -1.86
N VAL A 193 -2.40 15.58 -1.71
CA VAL A 193 -1.18 16.13 -1.12
C VAL A 193 -0.03 15.82 -2.05
N GLY A 194 0.62 16.83 -2.59
CA GLY A 194 1.74 16.64 -3.52
C GLY A 194 2.70 17.82 -3.51
N GLY A 195 4.01 17.50 -3.56
CA GLY A 195 5.07 18.49 -3.59
C GLY A 195 5.24 19.15 -4.96
N ILE A 196 5.64 20.41 -4.96
CA ILE A 196 5.99 21.12 -6.19
C ILE A 196 7.36 20.60 -6.67
N PRO A 197 7.55 20.32 -7.99
CA PRO A 197 8.84 19.93 -8.54
C PRO A 197 9.96 20.89 -8.12
N ASN A 198 11.11 20.35 -7.72
CA ASN A 198 12.26 21.08 -7.16
C ASN A 198 12.04 21.80 -5.80
N PHE A 199 10.79 21.93 -5.35
CA PHE A 199 10.43 22.53 -4.07
C PHE A 199 9.54 21.58 -3.24
N PRO A 200 10.01 20.40 -2.84
CA PRO A 200 9.16 19.34 -2.26
C PRO A 200 8.54 19.70 -0.90
N LYS A 201 9.08 20.71 -0.22
CA LYS A 201 8.50 21.24 1.03
C LYS A 201 7.27 22.12 0.78
N LEU A 202 7.09 22.64 -0.45
CA LEU A 202 5.93 23.39 -0.87
C LEU A 202 4.92 22.43 -1.52
N GLN A 203 3.68 22.47 -1.07
CA GLN A 203 2.62 21.62 -1.61
C GLN A 203 1.76 22.41 -2.59
N TRP A 204 1.32 21.76 -3.67
CA TRP A 204 0.38 22.33 -4.64
C TRP A 204 -0.88 22.88 -3.96
N GLN A 205 -1.38 22.17 -2.95
CA GLN A 205 -2.60 22.52 -2.24
C GLN A 205 -2.44 23.79 -1.43
N THR A 206 -1.31 23.99 -0.76
CA THR A 206 -0.99 25.22 -0.03
C THR A 206 -0.86 26.40 -1.00
N PHE A 207 -0.16 26.19 -2.11
CA PHE A 207 0.04 27.24 -3.13
C PHE A 207 -1.28 27.66 -3.80
N SER A 208 -2.20 26.72 -4.02
CA SER A 208 -3.45 26.97 -4.76
C SER A 208 -4.68 27.19 -3.87
N GLY A 209 -4.52 27.30 -2.54
CA GLY A 209 -5.67 27.36 -1.64
C GLY A 209 -6.57 26.11 -1.72
N GLY A 210 -5.99 24.95 -2.02
CA GLY A 210 -6.71 23.67 -2.13
C GLY A 210 -7.39 23.41 -3.48
N LEU A 211 -7.19 24.26 -4.50
CA LEU A 211 -7.81 24.08 -5.81
C LEU A 211 -7.17 22.98 -6.65
N LEU A 212 -5.84 22.83 -6.58
CA LEU A 212 -5.11 21.84 -7.35
C LEU A 212 -5.18 20.47 -6.67
N LYS A 213 -5.95 19.54 -7.24
CA LYS A 213 -6.25 18.20 -6.72
C LYS A 213 -6.14 17.14 -7.81
N GLY A 214 -6.18 15.87 -7.39
CA GLY A 214 -6.24 14.72 -8.28
C GLY A 214 -4.87 14.24 -8.75
N ILE A 215 -4.87 13.47 -9.83
CA ILE A 215 -3.72 12.68 -10.29
C ILE A 215 -2.44 13.48 -10.48
N ARG A 216 -2.50 14.70 -11.00
CA ARG A 216 -1.31 15.49 -11.31
C ARG A 216 -0.70 16.19 -10.11
N TYR A 217 -1.45 16.29 -9.03
CA TYR A 217 -1.15 17.12 -7.85
C TYR A 217 -1.09 16.31 -6.55
N SER A 218 -1.02 14.99 -6.64
CA SER A 218 -0.92 14.07 -5.50
C SER A 218 0.31 13.20 -5.63
N ASP A 219 1.11 13.09 -4.58
CA ASP A 219 2.31 12.22 -4.59
C ASP A 219 1.96 10.73 -4.42
N ASN A 220 0.79 10.43 -3.82
CA ASN A 220 0.32 9.07 -3.62
C ASN A 220 -1.14 8.91 -4.07
N LEU A 221 -1.51 7.68 -4.37
CA LEU A 221 -2.87 7.29 -4.70
C LEU A 221 -3.29 6.06 -3.90
N LEU A 222 -4.60 5.93 -3.67
CA LEU A 222 -5.23 4.71 -3.18
C LEU A 222 -5.98 4.03 -4.33
N VAL A 223 -5.99 2.73 -4.29
CA VAL A 223 -6.69 1.85 -5.22
C VAL A 223 -7.73 1.07 -4.45
N ILE A 224 -8.97 1.07 -4.93
CA ILE A 224 -10.09 0.32 -4.37
C ILE A 224 -10.56 -0.69 -5.41
N ALA A 225 -10.58 -1.96 -5.08
CA ALA A 225 -11.10 -3.01 -5.94
C ALA A 225 -11.90 -4.02 -5.10
N HIS A 226 -12.83 -4.71 -5.74
CA HIS A 226 -13.69 -5.67 -5.07
C HIS A 226 -13.51 -7.05 -5.68
N LYS A 227 -13.52 -8.07 -4.86
CA LYS A 227 -13.71 -9.44 -5.31
C LYS A 227 -15.20 -9.63 -5.65
N PRO A 228 -15.55 -10.05 -6.87
CA PRO A 228 -16.93 -10.32 -7.22
C PRO A 228 -17.59 -11.31 -6.25
N MET A 229 -18.93 -11.26 -6.17
CA MET A 229 -19.70 -12.21 -5.35
C MET A 229 -19.69 -13.63 -5.91
N SER A 230 -19.06 -13.84 -7.10
CA SER A 230 -18.91 -15.05 -7.95
C SER A 230 -19.91 -15.16 -9.04
#